data_20ebd64dcdd2bf6eb64377d987b6a6cc
#
_entry.id   20ebd64dcdd2bf6eb64377d987b6a6cc
#
_cell.length_a   1.000
_cell.length_b   1.000
_cell.length_c   1.000
_cell.angle_alpha   90.00
_cell.angle_beta   90.00
_cell.angle_gamma   90.00
#
_symmetry.space_group_name_H-M   'P 1'
#
loop_
_entity.id
_entity.type
_entity.pdbx_description
1 polymer ?
#
loop_
_entity_poly.entity_id
_entity_poly.type
_entity_poly.pdbx_seq_one_letter_code
_entity_poly.pdbx_strand_id
1 'polypeptide(L)'
;DQALERKPDFAVLCVPRDVTKDYLVKLMKKGIPVLCETPPGKNVEELKELWEMSQKYNGRIQIVEQYFLQPYYAGILDIIKQGYLGNVSSIMLSALHGYHAVSVFRKVLGLKYENCTIEGKKFWSEVTATNGRNGFDESGTVIKEDRDWAYMEFENGKTAFMDFEGEQYFSQIRTRRWNIRGVRGEINDNTVRFLNDCNQPVEQLMNRIDVGINNNSEWSHKGIMFLDKQIYKNPFYPARMNDDEIAVADCLLHMKNYVETGTEFYSLREALQDT
;
A
#
# COMPACT_ATOMS: atom_id res chain seq x y z
N ASP A 1 7.58 16.06 -25.46
CA ASP A 1 8.51 15.42 -26.41
C ASP A 1 9.98 15.74 -26.07
N GLN A 2 10.32 16.94 -25.64
CA GLN A 2 11.72 17.31 -25.29
C GLN A 2 12.35 16.42 -24.20
N ALA A 3 11.58 16.02 -23.17
CA ALA A 3 12.08 15.11 -22.14
C ALA A 3 12.48 13.73 -22.71
N LEU A 4 11.78 13.27 -23.74
CA LEU A 4 12.02 11.96 -24.35
C LEU A 4 13.21 11.96 -25.32
N GLU A 5 13.64 13.13 -25.79
CA GLU A 5 14.84 13.28 -26.61
C GLU A 5 16.12 12.95 -25.84
N ARG A 6 16.07 13.07 -24.50
CA ARG A 6 17.19 12.74 -23.59
C ARG A 6 17.35 11.24 -23.34
N LYS A 7 16.49 10.37 -23.91
CA LYS A 7 16.50 8.92 -23.74
C LYS A 7 16.56 8.50 -22.26
N PRO A 8 15.53 8.83 -21.45
CA PRO A 8 15.54 8.47 -20.04
C PRO A 8 15.53 6.94 -19.87
N ASP A 9 16.10 6.43 -18.78
CA ASP A 9 16.05 4.99 -18.43
C ASP A 9 14.61 4.55 -18.14
N PHE A 10 13.81 5.44 -17.56
CA PHE A 10 12.36 5.27 -17.37
C PHE A 10 11.67 6.63 -17.20
N ALA A 11 10.37 6.64 -17.32
CA ALA A 11 9.52 7.80 -17.05
C ALA A 11 8.69 7.58 -15.78
N VAL A 12 8.56 8.59 -14.93
CA VAL A 12 7.56 8.62 -13.84
C VAL A 12 6.36 9.40 -14.35
N LEU A 13 5.18 8.77 -14.32
CA LEU A 13 3.96 9.34 -14.85
C LEU A 13 3.00 9.69 -13.72
N CYS A 14 2.99 10.97 -13.33
CA CYS A 14 2.11 11.57 -12.32
C CYS A 14 1.29 12.69 -12.97
N VAL A 15 0.28 12.32 -13.74
CA VAL A 15 -0.59 13.23 -14.47
C VAL A 15 -2.05 13.03 -14.06
N PRO A 16 -2.95 14.01 -14.34
CA PRO A 16 -4.38 13.80 -14.12
C PRO A 16 -4.89 12.53 -14.80
N ARG A 17 -5.76 11.79 -14.09
CA ARG A 17 -6.30 10.50 -14.53
C ARG A 17 -6.86 10.52 -15.95
N ASP A 18 -7.39 11.68 -16.37
CA ASP A 18 -8.01 11.86 -17.69
C ASP A 18 -7.06 11.69 -18.87
N VAL A 19 -5.77 11.88 -18.65
CA VAL A 19 -4.75 11.80 -19.71
C VAL A 19 -3.75 10.65 -19.50
N THR A 20 -3.83 9.93 -18.37
CA THR A 20 -2.89 8.87 -18.00
C THR A 20 -2.76 7.82 -19.08
N LYS A 21 -3.88 7.29 -19.59
CA LYS A 21 -3.89 6.26 -20.64
C LYS A 21 -3.13 6.72 -21.89
N ASP A 22 -3.39 7.93 -22.36
CA ASP A 22 -2.79 8.44 -23.60
C ASP A 22 -1.27 8.56 -23.47
N TYR A 23 -0.79 9.03 -22.32
CA TYR A 23 0.65 9.08 -22.03
C TYR A 23 1.26 7.70 -21.91
N LEU A 24 0.59 6.74 -21.22
CA LEU A 24 1.06 5.36 -21.12
C LEU A 24 1.22 4.73 -22.50
N VAL A 25 0.20 4.84 -23.37
CA VAL A 25 0.25 4.31 -24.73
C VAL A 25 1.37 4.97 -25.57
N LYS A 26 1.56 6.29 -25.41
CA LYS A 26 2.64 7.01 -26.09
C LYS A 26 4.04 6.52 -25.65
N LEU A 27 4.24 6.28 -24.34
CA LEU A 27 5.50 5.80 -23.79
C LEU A 27 5.76 4.34 -24.18
N MET A 28 4.75 3.48 -24.13
CA MET A 28 4.83 2.10 -24.60
C MET A 28 5.25 1.99 -26.05
N LYS A 29 4.64 2.80 -26.96
CA LYS A 29 5.02 2.86 -28.37
C LYS A 29 6.47 3.28 -28.61
N LYS A 30 7.06 4.01 -27.68
CA LYS A 30 8.47 4.43 -27.71
C LYS A 30 9.41 3.44 -26.99
N GLY A 31 8.88 2.36 -26.39
CA GLY A 31 9.65 1.38 -25.63
C GLY A 31 10.25 1.91 -24.33
N ILE A 32 9.71 3.01 -23.80
CA ILE A 32 10.20 3.63 -22.56
C ILE A 32 9.52 2.97 -21.38
N PRO A 33 10.28 2.41 -20.41
CA PRO A 33 9.72 1.89 -19.16
C PRO A 33 9.01 2.98 -18.36
N VAL A 34 7.91 2.66 -17.70
CA VAL A 34 7.09 3.64 -16.98
C VAL A 34 6.82 3.17 -15.56
N LEU A 35 7.04 4.06 -14.61
CA LEU A 35 6.48 3.99 -13.27
C LEU A 35 5.27 4.92 -13.23
N CYS A 36 4.07 4.35 -13.16
CA CYS A 36 2.81 5.09 -13.27
C CYS A 36 2.12 5.20 -11.91
N GLU A 37 1.61 6.38 -11.62
CA GLU A 37 0.78 6.66 -10.44
C GLU A 37 -0.54 5.89 -10.49
N THR A 38 -1.07 5.58 -9.32
CA THR A 38 -2.35 4.86 -9.14
C THR A 38 -3.56 5.79 -9.28
N PRO A 39 -4.69 5.26 -9.77
CA PRO A 39 -4.84 4.07 -10.60
C PRO A 39 -4.45 4.39 -12.05
N PRO A 40 -3.95 3.41 -12.82
CA PRO A 40 -3.46 3.65 -14.19
C PRO A 40 -4.57 3.95 -15.20
N GLY A 41 -5.85 3.73 -14.86
CA GLY A 41 -7.02 4.00 -15.71
C GLY A 41 -8.23 4.44 -14.89
N LYS A 42 -9.26 4.94 -15.57
CA LYS A 42 -10.47 5.51 -14.97
C LYS A 42 -11.50 4.47 -14.54
N ASN A 43 -11.61 3.40 -15.32
CA ASN A 43 -12.60 2.34 -15.19
C ASN A 43 -12.07 1.02 -15.77
N VAL A 44 -12.83 -0.04 -15.59
CA VAL A 44 -12.46 -1.40 -16.00
C VAL A 44 -12.24 -1.50 -17.51
N GLU A 45 -13.02 -0.80 -18.34
CA GLU A 45 -12.91 -0.80 -19.79
C GLU A 45 -11.54 -0.21 -20.21
N GLU A 46 -11.19 0.95 -19.66
CA GLU A 46 -9.92 1.61 -19.94
C GLU A 46 -8.73 0.77 -19.48
N LEU A 47 -8.84 0.09 -18.36
CA LEU A 47 -7.84 -0.82 -17.84
C LEU A 47 -7.64 -2.04 -18.74
N LYS A 48 -8.72 -2.62 -19.28
CA LYS A 48 -8.64 -3.71 -20.29
C LYS A 48 -7.93 -3.25 -21.55
N GLU A 49 -8.28 -2.07 -22.06
CA GLU A 49 -7.59 -1.48 -23.21
C GLU A 49 -6.09 -1.27 -22.96
N LEU A 50 -5.73 -0.78 -21.77
CA LEU A 50 -4.33 -0.63 -21.35
C LEU A 50 -3.60 -1.97 -21.31
N TRP A 51 -4.26 -3.02 -20.82
CA TRP A 51 -3.70 -4.36 -20.82
C TRP A 51 -3.42 -4.85 -22.24
N GLU A 52 -4.40 -4.75 -23.16
CA GLU A 52 -4.24 -5.12 -24.56
C GLU A 52 -3.09 -4.35 -25.22
N MET A 53 -3.02 -3.03 -24.99
CA MET A 53 -1.94 -2.19 -25.50
C MET A 53 -0.57 -2.58 -24.91
N SER A 54 -0.52 -2.96 -23.61
CA SER A 54 0.71 -3.40 -22.98
C SER A 54 1.25 -4.69 -23.61
N GLN A 55 0.36 -5.63 -23.93
CA GLN A 55 0.73 -6.86 -24.65
C GLN A 55 1.21 -6.55 -26.08
N LYS A 56 0.47 -5.70 -26.80
CA LYS A 56 0.77 -5.33 -28.18
C LYS A 56 2.13 -4.66 -28.36
N TYR A 57 2.49 -3.78 -27.42
CA TYR A 57 3.71 -2.97 -27.50
C TYR A 57 4.83 -3.48 -26.58
N ASN A 58 4.66 -4.63 -25.94
CA ASN A 58 5.56 -5.16 -24.91
C ASN A 58 5.87 -4.07 -23.85
N GLY A 59 4.80 -3.48 -23.32
CA GLY A 59 4.84 -2.33 -22.41
C GLY A 59 5.50 -2.69 -21.07
N ARG A 60 6.54 -1.95 -20.72
CA ARG A 60 7.27 -2.09 -19.47
C ARG A 60 6.70 -1.12 -18.44
N ILE A 61 5.63 -1.52 -17.74
CA ILE A 61 4.90 -0.67 -16.82
C ILE A 61 4.92 -1.28 -15.40
N GLN A 62 5.34 -0.47 -14.43
CA GLN A 62 5.19 -0.72 -13.01
C GLN A 62 4.32 0.39 -12.41
N ILE A 63 3.60 0.08 -11.34
CA ILE A 63 2.65 1.00 -10.71
C ILE A 63 3.17 1.44 -9.34
N VAL A 64 2.97 2.72 -9.01
CA VAL A 64 3.31 3.27 -7.69
C VAL A 64 2.24 2.84 -6.68
N GLU A 65 2.22 1.56 -6.35
CA GLU A 65 1.44 1.06 -5.22
C GLU A 65 2.37 0.96 -4.01
N GLN A 66 2.41 2.03 -3.23
CA GLN A 66 3.42 2.22 -2.18
C GLN A 66 3.03 1.65 -0.81
N TYR A 67 1.73 1.41 -0.55
CA TYR A 67 1.29 1.14 0.83
C TYR A 67 1.93 -0.10 1.45
N PHE A 68 2.06 -1.20 0.72
CA PHE A 68 2.71 -2.40 1.25
C PHE A 68 4.22 -2.24 1.48
N LEU A 69 4.83 -1.16 0.96
CA LEU A 69 6.23 -0.76 1.20
C LEU A 69 6.38 0.19 2.39
N GLN A 70 5.29 0.75 2.91
CA GLN A 70 5.37 1.55 4.14
C GLN A 70 5.89 0.70 5.31
N PRO A 71 6.69 1.28 6.22
CA PRO A 71 7.42 0.55 7.25
C PRO A 71 6.61 -0.49 8.03
N TYR A 72 5.41 -0.14 8.50
CA TYR A 72 4.58 -1.07 9.27
C TYR A 72 4.05 -2.21 8.41
N TYR A 73 3.56 -1.94 7.20
CA TYR A 73 3.05 -3.00 6.32
C TYR A 73 4.18 -3.93 5.86
N ALA A 74 5.34 -3.37 5.53
CA ALA A 74 6.53 -4.16 5.19
C ALA A 74 6.97 -5.04 6.37
N GLY A 75 6.95 -4.49 7.60
CA GLY A 75 7.22 -5.26 8.82
C GLY A 75 6.21 -6.38 9.06
N ILE A 76 4.90 -6.11 8.87
CA ILE A 76 3.84 -7.12 8.94
C ILE A 76 4.09 -8.25 7.93
N LEU A 77 4.43 -7.91 6.69
CA LEU A 77 4.73 -8.91 5.65
C LEU A 77 5.95 -9.76 6.02
N ASP A 78 6.95 -9.19 6.69
CA ASP A 78 8.11 -9.94 7.17
C ASP A 78 7.75 -10.89 8.33
N ILE A 79 6.90 -10.47 9.28
CA ILE A 79 6.36 -11.33 10.35
C ILE A 79 5.58 -12.52 9.76
N ILE A 80 4.75 -12.27 8.75
CA ILE A 80 4.00 -13.32 8.04
C ILE A 80 4.96 -14.28 7.34
N LYS A 81 5.95 -13.76 6.62
CA LYS A 81 6.97 -14.53 5.91
C LYS A 81 7.80 -15.41 6.86
N GLN A 82 8.09 -14.93 8.07
CA GLN A 82 8.77 -15.70 9.10
C GLN A 82 7.89 -16.76 9.75
N GLY A 83 6.59 -16.82 9.44
CA GLY A 83 5.68 -17.89 9.86
C GLY A 83 5.04 -17.71 11.24
N TYR A 84 5.23 -16.57 11.91
CA TYR A 84 4.68 -16.37 13.27
C TYR A 84 3.16 -16.54 13.35
N LEU A 85 2.44 -16.17 12.30
CA LEU A 85 0.97 -16.32 12.25
C LEU A 85 0.52 -17.68 11.69
N GLY A 86 1.43 -18.46 11.10
CA GLY A 86 1.08 -19.61 10.29
C GLY A 86 0.36 -19.20 9.01
N ASN A 87 -0.58 -20.03 8.54
CA ASN A 87 -1.38 -19.67 7.35
C ASN A 87 -2.37 -18.55 7.70
N VAL A 88 -2.20 -17.40 7.06
CA VAL A 88 -3.09 -16.24 7.24
C VAL A 88 -4.39 -16.47 6.48
N SER A 89 -5.51 -16.31 7.18
CA SER A 89 -6.86 -16.57 6.67
C SER A 89 -7.71 -15.32 6.50
N SER A 90 -7.46 -14.27 7.29
CA SER A 90 -8.27 -13.05 7.20
C SER A 90 -7.51 -11.78 7.53
N ILE A 91 -7.97 -10.67 6.95
CA ILE A 91 -7.54 -9.32 7.26
C ILE A 91 -8.76 -8.40 7.39
N MET A 92 -8.75 -7.54 8.42
CA MET A 92 -9.61 -6.36 8.52
C MET A 92 -8.73 -5.13 8.46
N LEU A 93 -9.08 -4.18 7.60
CA LEU A 93 -8.34 -2.95 7.40
C LEU A 93 -9.28 -1.74 7.43
N SER A 94 -8.99 -0.81 8.31
CA SER A 94 -9.65 0.49 8.42
C SER A 94 -8.58 1.57 8.35
N ALA A 95 -7.95 1.72 7.19
CA ALA A 95 -6.80 2.61 7.01
C ALA A 95 -6.61 3.11 5.57
N LEU A 96 -7.14 2.41 4.58
CA LEU A 96 -6.91 2.64 3.16
C LEU A 96 -8.20 2.49 2.37
N HIS A 97 -8.33 3.25 1.28
CA HIS A 97 -9.48 3.16 0.37
C HIS A 97 -9.22 2.20 -0.79
N GLY A 98 -10.30 1.64 -1.33
CA GLY A 98 -10.40 0.97 -2.64
C GLY A 98 -9.20 0.09 -2.99
N TYR A 99 -8.61 0.34 -4.14
CA TYR A 99 -7.51 -0.45 -4.70
C TYR A 99 -6.26 -0.52 -3.78
N HIS A 100 -5.99 0.48 -2.98
CA HIS A 100 -4.89 0.42 -1.99
C HIS A 100 -5.16 -0.60 -0.87
N ALA A 101 -6.41 -0.68 -0.40
CA ALA A 101 -6.79 -1.71 0.56
C ALA A 101 -6.68 -3.10 -0.07
N VAL A 102 -7.15 -3.26 -1.32
CA VAL A 102 -7.08 -4.53 -2.05
C VAL A 102 -5.64 -4.98 -2.27
N SER A 103 -4.74 -4.07 -2.64
CA SER A 103 -3.31 -4.38 -2.81
C SER A 103 -2.70 -4.95 -1.52
N VAL A 104 -2.99 -4.33 -0.38
CA VAL A 104 -2.54 -4.80 0.94
C VAL A 104 -3.18 -6.15 1.30
N PHE A 105 -4.49 -6.34 1.03
CA PHE A 105 -5.15 -7.63 1.23
C PHE A 105 -4.45 -8.75 0.48
N ARG A 106 -4.18 -8.53 -0.81
CA ARG A 106 -3.53 -9.53 -1.65
C ARG A 106 -2.13 -9.89 -1.13
N LYS A 107 -1.32 -8.91 -0.75
CA LYS A 107 0.01 -9.15 -0.19
C LYS A 107 -0.05 -9.89 1.15
N VAL A 108 -0.92 -9.46 2.08
CA VAL A 108 -1.06 -10.06 3.42
C VAL A 108 -1.65 -11.47 3.35
N LEU A 109 -2.65 -11.68 2.53
CA LEU A 109 -3.29 -12.98 2.35
C LEU A 109 -2.53 -13.92 1.42
N GLY A 110 -1.48 -13.43 0.74
CA GLY A 110 -0.72 -14.21 -0.25
C GLY A 110 -1.56 -14.57 -1.47
N LEU A 111 -2.45 -13.67 -1.89
CA LEU A 111 -3.31 -13.84 -3.07
C LEU A 111 -2.58 -13.37 -4.34
N LYS A 112 -3.00 -13.96 -5.46
CA LYS A 112 -2.55 -13.56 -6.80
C LYS A 112 -3.72 -12.99 -7.60
N TYR A 113 -4.48 -13.86 -8.24
CA TYR A 113 -5.57 -13.50 -9.16
C TYR A 113 -6.83 -14.34 -8.88
N GLU A 114 -7.00 -14.74 -7.63
CA GLU A 114 -8.16 -15.49 -7.18
C GLU A 114 -9.43 -14.68 -7.36
N ASN A 115 -10.51 -15.36 -7.77
CA ASN A 115 -11.82 -14.76 -7.83
C ASN A 115 -12.33 -14.46 -6.41
N CYS A 116 -13.16 -13.43 -6.28
CA CYS A 116 -13.81 -13.11 -5.01
C CYS A 116 -15.26 -12.69 -5.19
N THR A 117 -16.04 -12.92 -4.14
CA THR A 117 -17.36 -12.32 -3.97
C THR A 117 -17.20 -11.09 -3.10
N ILE A 118 -17.85 -9.98 -3.49
CA ILE A 118 -17.75 -8.71 -2.79
C ILE A 118 -19.15 -8.27 -2.37
N GLU A 119 -19.31 -8.00 -1.07
CA GLU A 119 -20.48 -7.32 -0.51
C GLU A 119 -20.03 -5.98 0.07
N GLY A 120 -20.69 -4.90 -0.30
CA GLY A 120 -20.29 -3.57 0.14
C GLY A 120 -21.46 -2.64 0.41
N LYS A 121 -21.21 -1.65 1.24
CA LYS A 121 -22.21 -0.62 1.55
C LYS A 121 -21.52 0.70 1.84
N LYS A 122 -22.13 1.77 1.33
CA LYS A 122 -21.74 3.15 1.64
C LYS A 122 -22.64 3.73 2.72
N PHE A 123 -22.03 4.36 3.71
CA PHE A 123 -22.69 5.07 4.79
C PHE A 123 -22.31 6.54 4.75
N TRP A 124 -23.09 7.35 5.47
CA TRP A 124 -22.80 8.75 5.67
C TRP A 124 -22.84 9.05 7.16
N SER A 125 -21.83 9.74 7.66
CA SER A 125 -21.74 10.17 9.06
C SER A 125 -21.24 11.60 9.14
N GLU A 126 -21.49 12.24 10.29
CA GLU A 126 -20.92 13.54 10.58
C GLU A 126 -19.63 13.36 11.38
N VAL A 127 -18.66 14.21 11.10
CA VAL A 127 -17.39 14.26 11.81
C VAL A 127 -16.92 15.72 11.89
N THR A 128 -16.33 16.09 13.01
CA THR A 128 -15.67 17.39 13.12
C THR A 128 -14.31 17.31 12.43
N ALA A 129 -14.07 18.19 11.46
CA ALA A 129 -12.77 18.33 10.82
C ALA A 129 -11.72 18.75 11.84
N THR A 130 -10.53 18.13 11.80
CA THR A 130 -9.43 18.42 12.72
C THR A 130 -8.12 18.68 12.02
N ASN A 131 -7.88 18.03 10.89
CA ASN A 131 -6.67 18.17 10.12
C ASN A 131 -6.95 17.78 8.65
N GLY A 132 -6.14 18.30 7.75
CA GLY A 132 -6.24 18.01 6.32
C GLY A 132 -4.93 18.33 5.61
N ARG A 133 -4.94 18.30 4.29
CA ARG A 133 -3.75 18.63 3.46
C ARG A 133 -3.27 20.06 3.68
N ASN A 134 -4.14 20.95 4.15
CA ASN A 134 -3.83 22.36 4.41
C ASN A 134 -3.40 22.62 5.87
N GLY A 135 -3.27 21.58 6.68
CA GLY A 135 -2.92 21.68 8.10
C GLY A 135 -4.13 21.53 9.03
N PHE A 136 -3.97 22.01 10.26
CA PHE A 136 -4.99 21.92 11.30
C PHE A 136 -6.20 22.81 11.02
N ASP A 137 -7.39 22.27 11.31
CA ASP A 137 -8.65 23.01 11.35
C ASP A 137 -9.17 23.06 12.79
N GLU A 138 -9.13 24.24 13.39
CA GLU A 138 -9.62 24.50 14.75
C GLU A 138 -11.02 25.18 14.74
N SER A 139 -11.66 25.25 13.57
CA SER A 139 -12.97 25.95 13.42
C SER A 139 -14.11 25.21 14.10
N GLY A 140 -13.97 23.91 14.40
CA GLY A 140 -15.06 23.07 14.88
C GLY A 140 -16.09 22.74 13.81
N THR A 141 -15.75 22.92 12.53
CA THR A 141 -16.65 22.64 11.41
C THR A 141 -17.01 21.16 11.37
N VAL A 142 -18.31 20.88 11.38
CA VAL A 142 -18.83 19.54 11.18
C VAL A 142 -19.05 19.32 9.69
N ILE A 143 -18.45 18.27 9.16
CA ILE A 143 -18.55 17.84 7.77
C ILE A 143 -19.30 16.51 7.67
N LYS A 144 -19.92 16.27 6.52
CA LYS A 144 -20.53 14.98 6.21
C LYS A 144 -19.58 14.17 5.36
N GLU A 145 -19.12 13.06 5.91
CA GLU A 145 -18.22 12.12 5.25
C GLU A 145 -18.93 10.85 4.81
N ASP A 146 -18.51 10.31 3.68
CA ASP A 146 -18.91 8.98 3.29
C ASP A 146 -17.91 7.94 3.81
N ARG A 147 -18.45 6.78 4.21
CA ARG A 147 -17.70 5.65 4.71
C ARG A 147 -18.04 4.43 3.90
N ASP A 148 -17.01 3.84 3.31
CA ASP A 148 -17.11 2.61 2.56
C ASP A 148 -16.84 1.41 3.46
N TRP A 149 -17.75 0.44 3.40
CA TRP A 149 -17.61 -0.86 4.03
C TRP A 149 -17.70 -1.94 2.97
N ALA A 150 -16.76 -2.90 2.99
CA ALA A 150 -16.78 -4.03 2.07
C ALA A 150 -16.30 -5.31 2.77
N TYR A 151 -16.97 -6.42 2.46
CA TYR A 151 -16.56 -7.78 2.77
C TYR A 151 -16.19 -8.48 1.46
N MET A 152 -15.05 -9.16 1.46
CA MET A 152 -14.55 -9.94 0.32
C MET A 152 -14.28 -11.37 0.77
N GLU A 153 -14.84 -12.34 0.03
CA GLU A 153 -14.58 -13.76 0.19
C GLU A 153 -13.92 -14.29 -1.07
N PHE A 154 -12.70 -14.80 -0.93
CA PHE A 154 -11.91 -15.33 -2.03
C PHE A 154 -12.16 -16.82 -2.23
N GLU A 155 -12.05 -17.32 -3.46
CA GLU A 155 -12.32 -18.71 -3.83
C GLU A 155 -11.52 -19.75 -3.04
N ASN A 156 -10.40 -19.36 -2.44
CA ASN A 156 -9.57 -20.19 -1.56
C ASN A 156 -10.01 -20.13 -0.07
N GLY A 157 -11.16 -19.50 0.23
CA GLY A 157 -11.74 -19.38 1.57
C GLY A 157 -11.11 -18.29 2.45
N LYS A 158 -10.18 -17.50 1.93
CA LYS A 158 -9.64 -16.34 2.66
C LYS A 158 -10.60 -15.16 2.59
N THR A 159 -10.57 -14.29 3.61
CA THR A 159 -11.50 -13.17 3.71
C THR A 159 -10.81 -11.86 3.99
N ALA A 160 -11.38 -10.76 3.49
CA ALA A 160 -10.94 -9.42 3.79
C ALA A 160 -12.13 -8.50 4.13
N PHE A 161 -11.89 -7.56 5.04
CA PHE A 161 -12.84 -6.53 5.42
C PHE A 161 -12.21 -5.16 5.25
N MET A 162 -12.86 -4.29 4.51
CA MET A 162 -12.52 -2.88 4.40
C MET A 162 -13.55 -2.04 5.14
N ASP A 163 -13.08 -1.07 5.90
CA ASP A 163 -13.88 -0.08 6.61
C ASP A 163 -13.15 1.24 6.58
N PHE A 164 -13.54 2.15 5.69
CA PHE A 164 -12.76 3.36 5.44
C PHE A 164 -13.64 4.60 5.23
N GLU A 165 -13.24 5.70 5.86
CA GLU A 165 -13.71 7.05 5.57
C GLU A 165 -12.51 7.97 5.29
N GLY A 166 -12.66 8.95 4.39
CA GLY A 166 -11.57 9.80 3.91
C GLY A 166 -10.84 10.56 4.99
N GLU A 167 -11.55 11.00 6.02
CA GLU A 167 -11.00 11.71 7.18
C GLU A 167 -9.96 10.89 7.95
N GLN A 168 -9.97 9.56 7.90
CA GLN A 168 -8.96 8.72 8.57
C GLN A 168 -7.53 8.98 8.09
N TYR A 169 -7.34 9.60 6.93
CA TYR A 169 -5.99 9.94 6.47
C TYR A 169 -5.33 11.03 7.29
N PHE A 170 -6.11 11.98 7.81
CA PHE A 170 -5.59 13.19 8.44
C PHE A 170 -6.17 13.46 9.81
N SER A 171 -7.40 12.99 10.10
CA SER A 171 -8.12 13.27 11.31
C SER A 171 -7.40 12.79 12.57
N GLN A 172 -7.41 13.61 13.60
CA GLN A 172 -6.85 13.24 14.91
C GLN A 172 -7.83 12.52 15.83
N ILE A 173 -9.10 12.44 15.41
CA ILE A 173 -10.17 11.74 16.14
C ILE A 173 -10.66 10.49 15.41
N ARG A 174 -9.97 10.08 14.33
CA ARG A 174 -10.18 8.84 13.59
C ARG A 174 -8.87 8.09 13.48
N THR A 175 -8.80 6.88 14.00
CA THR A 175 -7.59 6.05 13.97
C THR A 175 -7.57 5.12 12.77
N ARG A 176 -6.38 4.83 12.27
CA ARG A 176 -6.14 3.73 11.33
C ARG A 176 -6.03 2.44 12.14
N ARG A 177 -6.61 1.34 11.63
CA ARG A 177 -6.67 0.05 12.33
C ARG A 177 -6.50 -1.09 11.34
N TRP A 178 -5.87 -2.16 11.80
CA TRP A 178 -5.83 -3.43 11.10
C TRP A 178 -5.84 -4.59 12.08
N ASN A 179 -6.48 -5.70 11.66
CA ASN A 179 -6.42 -6.97 12.35
C ASN A 179 -6.16 -8.08 11.33
N ILE A 180 -5.13 -8.87 11.54
CA ILE A 180 -4.70 -9.95 10.64
C ILE A 180 -4.67 -11.23 11.44
N ARG A 181 -5.34 -12.29 10.95
CA ARG A 181 -5.46 -13.57 11.65
C ARG A 181 -4.89 -14.70 10.82
N GLY A 182 -4.11 -15.52 11.49
CA GLY A 182 -3.60 -16.78 10.98
C GLY A 182 -3.83 -17.91 11.99
N VAL A 183 -3.54 -19.13 11.56
CA VAL A 183 -3.83 -20.35 12.36
C VAL A 183 -3.02 -20.40 13.66
N ARG A 184 -1.92 -19.66 13.79
CA ARG A 184 -1.05 -19.68 14.98
C ARG A 184 -0.97 -18.34 15.69
N GLY A 185 -1.63 -17.29 15.20
CA GLY A 185 -1.59 -15.98 15.83
C GLY A 185 -2.35 -14.91 15.07
N GLU A 186 -2.32 -13.72 15.64
CA GLU A 186 -2.93 -12.52 15.07
C GLU A 186 -2.01 -11.29 15.23
N ILE A 187 -2.18 -10.34 14.36
CA ILE A 187 -1.70 -8.97 14.53
C ILE A 187 -2.90 -8.08 14.73
N ASN A 188 -2.89 -7.26 15.77
CA ASN A 188 -3.89 -6.24 16.02
C ASN A 188 -3.16 -4.89 16.18
N ASP A 189 -3.27 -4.03 15.19
CA ASP A 189 -2.45 -2.82 15.06
C ASP A 189 -0.95 -3.15 15.16
N ASN A 190 -0.26 -2.70 16.20
CA ASN A 190 1.17 -2.98 16.39
C ASN A 190 1.45 -4.15 17.35
N THR A 191 0.40 -4.83 17.85
CA THR A 191 0.51 -5.95 18.78
C THR A 191 0.42 -7.28 18.04
N VAL A 192 1.40 -8.13 18.21
CA VAL A 192 1.45 -9.49 17.65
C VAL A 192 1.26 -10.50 18.76
N ARG A 193 0.25 -11.39 18.61
CA ARG A 193 0.00 -12.54 19.49
C ARG A 193 0.20 -13.80 18.69
N PHE A 194 0.99 -14.72 19.21
CA PHE A 194 1.27 -15.97 18.51
C PHE A 194 1.64 -17.11 19.45
N LEU A 195 1.57 -18.33 18.95
CA LEU A 195 2.07 -19.51 19.67
C LEU A 195 3.54 -19.75 19.30
N ASN A 196 4.41 -19.83 20.32
CA ASN A 196 5.80 -20.24 20.12
C ASN A 196 5.91 -21.75 19.78
N ASP A 197 7.13 -22.26 19.62
CA ASP A 197 7.39 -23.65 19.27
C ASP A 197 6.91 -24.66 20.32
N CYS A 198 6.73 -24.21 21.57
CA CYS A 198 6.14 -25.01 22.66
C CYS A 198 4.63 -24.86 22.76
N ASN A 199 3.96 -24.22 21.78
CA ASN A 199 2.53 -23.87 21.79
C ASN A 199 2.11 -22.99 22.98
N GLN A 200 3.03 -22.20 23.51
CA GLN A 200 2.73 -21.24 24.56
C GLN A 200 2.42 -19.87 23.93
N PRO A 201 1.45 -19.12 24.45
CA PRO A 201 1.08 -17.82 23.94
C PRO A 201 2.18 -16.78 24.23
N VAL A 202 2.51 -15.99 23.23
CA VAL A 202 3.43 -14.84 23.30
C VAL A 202 2.70 -13.62 22.80
N GLU A 203 2.84 -12.51 23.52
CA GLU A 203 2.40 -11.19 23.09
C GLU A 203 3.60 -10.26 22.98
N GLN A 204 3.76 -9.57 21.88
CA GLN A 204 4.87 -8.67 21.63
C GLN A 204 4.45 -7.51 20.73
N LEU A 205 5.04 -6.33 20.97
CA LEU A 205 4.83 -5.15 20.13
C LEU A 205 5.85 -5.12 18.97
N MET A 206 5.39 -4.60 17.85
CA MET A 206 6.28 -4.07 16.82
C MET A 206 6.79 -2.70 17.27
N ASN A 207 8.08 -2.58 17.53
CA ASN A 207 8.70 -1.39 18.10
C ASN A 207 9.37 -0.57 17.01
N ARG A 208 8.84 0.61 16.74
CA ARG A 208 9.44 1.59 15.83
C ARG A 208 10.70 2.19 16.46
N ILE A 209 11.78 2.28 15.69
CA ILE A 209 13.02 2.92 16.08
C ILE A 209 13.20 4.18 15.26
N ASP A 210 13.01 5.32 15.91
CA ASP A 210 13.25 6.64 15.36
C ASP A 210 14.45 7.26 16.08
N VAL A 211 15.28 8.00 15.36
CA VAL A 211 16.45 8.70 15.85
C VAL A 211 16.16 10.20 15.87
N GLY A 212 16.68 10.92 16.85
CA GLY A 212 16.43 12.35 16.99
C GLY A 212 15.38 12.70 18.04
N ILE A 213 15.04 11.77 18.92
CA ILE A 213 14.19 12.00 20.10
C ILE A 213 15.00 12.63 21.24
N ASN A 214 14.33 13.30 22.19
CA ASN A 214 14.93 13.85 23.42
C ASN A 214 16.06 14.86 23.14
N ASN A 215 15.70 16.08 22.75
CA ASN A 215 16.59 17.22 22.53
C ASN A 215 17.46 17.16 21.24
N ASN A 216 17.30 16.18 20.40
CA ASN A 216 17.88 16.17 19.07
C ASN A 216 16.84 16.59 18.04
N SER A 217 17.09 17.66 17.31
CA SER A 217 16.22 18.15 16.24
C SER A 217 16.26 17.32 14.96
N GLU A 218 17.20 16.40 14.85
CA GLU A 218 17.34 15.49 13.71
C GLU A 218 16.48 14.26 13.92
N TRP A 219 15.33 14.22 13.27
CA TRP A 219 14.45 13.07 13.30
C TRP A 219 14.57 12.24 12.01
N SER A 220 14.74 10.92 12.16
CA SER A 220 14.70 9.99 11.04
C SER A 220 14.26 8.59 11.50
N HIS A 221 13.47 7.92 10.66
CA HIS A 221 13.06 6.55 10.90
C HIS A 221 14.20 5.59 10.54
N LYS A 222 14.59 4.71 11.48
CA LYS A 222 15.66 3.72 11.26
C LYS A 222 15.11 2.35 10.87
N GLY A 223 13.99 1.94 11.46
CA GLY A 223 13.38 0.64 11.21
C GLY A 223 12.41 0.21 12.29
N ILE A 224 11.92 -1.02 12.19
CA ILE A 224 11.00 -1.63 13.15
C ILE A 224 11.60 -2.92 13.68
N MET A 225 11.55 -3.09 15.00
CA MET A 225 11.97 -4.30 15.70
C MET A 225 10.75 -5.12 16.14
N PHE A 226 10.89 -6.43 16.08
CA PHE A 226 9.96 -7.40 16.66
C PHE A 226 10.76 -8.52 17.31
N LEU A 227 10.51 -8.80 18.58
CA LEU A 227 11.41 -9.62 19.39
C LEU A 227 12.86 -9.07 19.33
N ASP A 228 13.80 -9.90 18.98
CA ASP A 228 15.22 -9.58 18.81
C ASP A 228 15.62 -9.27 17.36
N LYS A 229 14.64 -9.21 16.42
CA LYS A 229 14.88 -9.05 14.98
C LYS A 229 14.41 -7.70 14.46
N GLN A 230 15.16 -7.17 13.51
CA GLN A 230 14.72 -6.04 12.71
C GLN A 230 13.87 -6.55 11.55
N ILE A 231 12.55 -6.39 11.66
CA ILE A 231 11.55 -6.81 10.66
C ILE A 231 11.38 -5.81 9.52
N TYR A 232 11.84 -4.58 9.72
CA TYR A 232 11.93 -3.55 8.68
C TYR A 232 13.17 -2.70 8.89
N LYS A 233 13.92 -2.46 7.83
CA LYS A 233 15.09 -1.57 7.80
C LYS A 233 14.83 -0.48 6.77
N ASN A 234 14.83 0.80 7.18
CA ASN A 234 14.68 1.91 6.25
C ASN A 234 15.93 2.01 5.33
N PRO A 235 15.76 1.83 4.00
CA PRO A 235 16.89 1.89 3.07
C PRO A 235 17.46 3.30 2.91
N PHE A 236 16.72 4.33 3.30
CA PHE A 236 17.07 5.74 3.15
C PHE A 236 17.62 6.38 4.43
N TYR A 237 17.74 5.59 5.53
CA TYR A 237 18.32 6.12 6.75
C TYR A 237 19.72 6.69 6.50
N PRO A 238 20.08 7.91 6.99
CA PRO A 238 19.37 8.75 7.96
C PRO A 238 18.53 9.90 7.35
N ALA A 239 18.02 9.76 6.14
CA ALA A 239 17.17 10.79 5.54
C ALA A 239 15.90 11.05 6.39
N ARG A 240 15.47 12.32 6.43
CA ARG A 240 14.24 12.74 7.11
C ARG A 240 13.08 12.59 6.15
N MET A 241 12.39 11.50 6.25
CA MET A 241 11.27 11.13 5.40
C MET A 241 10.17 10.54 6.26
N ASN A 242 8.91 10.88 5.98
CA ASN A 242 7.78 10.18 6.56
C ASN A 242 7.57 8.81 5.89
N ASP A 243 6.65 8.00 6.41
CA ASP A 243 6.45 6.62 5.94
C ASP A 243 6.01 6.54 4.48
N ASP A 244 5.22 7.51 4.01
CA ASP A 244 4.78 7.57 2.62
C ASP A 244 5.92 7.98 1.68
N GLU A 245 6.70 8.99 2.06
CA GLU A 245 7.89 9.40 1.31
C GLU A 245 8.93 8.27 1.19
N ILE A 246 9.14 7.50 2.27
CA ILE A 246 9.99 6.31 2.27
C ILE A 246 9.47 5.29 1.25
N ALA A 247 8.18 5.00 1.27
CA ALA A 247 7.57 4.00 0.40
C ALA A 247 7.58 4.43 -1.08
N VAL A 248 7.31 5.71 -1.37
CA VAL A 248 7.41 6.25 -2.74
C VAL A 248 8.84 6.23 -3.25
N ALA A 249 9.82 6.59 -2.41
CA ALA A 249 11.23 6.50 -2.76
C ALA A 249 11.67 5.04 -3.02
N ASP A 250 11.12 4.09 -2.27
CA ASP A 250 11.38 2.66 -2.48
C ASP A 250 10.78 2.16 -3.81
N CYS A 251 9.61 2.67 -4.24
CA CYS A 251 9.09 2.42 -5.58
C CYS A 251 10.07 2.83 -6.68
N LEU A 252 10.79 3.95 -6.51
CA LEU A 252 11.81 4.40 -7.46
C LEU A 252 13.02 3.45 -7.50
N LEU A 253 13.47 2.93 -6.35
CA LEU A 253 14.52 1.91 -6.29
C LEU A 253 14.08 0.60 -6.95
N HIS A 254 12.86 0.17 -6.70
CA HIS A 254 12.28 -1.00 -7.34
C HIS A 254 12.15 -0.81 -8.86
N MET A 255 11.75 0.40 -9.32
CA MET A 255 11.70 0.70 -10.74
C MET A 255 13.09 0.66 -11.40
N LYS A 256 14.11 1.19 -10.73
CA LYS A 256 15.50 1.05 -11.19
C LYS A 256 15.87 -0.43 -11.35
N ASN A 257 15.63 -1.25 -10.32
CA ASN A 257 15.90 -2.68 -10.39
C ASN A 257 15.13 -3.37 -11.52
N TYR A 258 13.86 -3.00 -11.73
CA TYR A 258 13.06 -3.52 -12.83
C TYR A 258 13.67 -3.18 -14.21
N VAL A 259 14.16 -1.96 -14.39
CA VAL A 259 14.82 -1.55 -15.65
C VAL A 259 16.08 -2.37 -15.90
N GLU A 260 16.87 -2.63 -14.86
CA GLU A 260 18.16 -3.34 -14.93
C GLU A 260 18.00 -4.87 -15.06
N THR A 261 17.02 -5.47 -14.38
CA THR A 261 16.91 -6.93 -14.23
C THR A 261 15.65 -7.54 -14.82
N GLY A 262 14.63 -6.72 -15.11
CA GLY A 262 13.29 -7.20 -15.48
C GLY A 262 12.45 -7.71 -14.31
N THR A 263 12.93 -7.63 -13.07
CA THR A 263 12.19 -8.09 -11.88
C THR A 263 11.06 -7.12 -11.53
N GLU A 264 9.82 -7.53 -11.75
CA GLU A 264 8.63 -6.75 -11.40
C GLU A 264 8.47 -6.63 -9.88
N PHE A 265 7.96 -5.48 -9.41
CA PHE A 265 7.56 -5.28 -8.02
C PHE A 265 6.05 -5.04 -7.86
N TYR A 266 5.46 -4.27 -8.77
CA TYR A 266 4.02 -4.10 -8.88
C TYR A 266 3.61 -3.81 -10.33
N SER A 267 3.24 -4.87 -11.03
CA SER A 267 2.96 -4.79 -12.46
C SER A 267 1.60 -4.15 -12.76
N LEU A 268 1.41 -3.73 -14.02
CA LEU A 268 0.10 -3.30 -14.52
C LEU A 268 -0.97 -4.38 -14.28
N ARG A 269 -0.62 -5.68 -14.41
CA ARG A 269 -1.54 -6.78 -14.16
C ARG A 269 -2.04 -6.83 -12.71
N GLU A 270 -1.16 -6.57 -11.74
CA GLU A 270 -1.55 -6.51 -10.32
C GLU A 270 -2.49 -5.34 -10.07
N ALA A 271 -2.19 -4.14 -10.60
CA ALA A 271 -3.05 -2.98 -10.45
C ALA A 271 -4.43 -3.15 -11.12
N LEU A 272 -4.49 -3.91 -12.23
CA LEU A 272 -5.76 -4.29 -12.87
C LEU A 272 -6.62 -5.18 -11.98
N GLN A 273 -5.98 -6.07 -11.21
CA GLN A 273 -6.68 -6.96 -10.28
C GLN A 273 -7.24 -6.22 -9.07
N ASP A 274 -6.60 -5.12 -8.66
CA ASP A 274 -6.99 -4.35 -7.47
C ASP A 274 -8.16 -3.39 -7.76
N THR A 275 -8.45 -3.08 -9.00
CA THR A 275 -9.47 -2.12 -9.45
C THR A 275 -10.76 -2.79 -9.89
#